data_70fb6030a338d32e39611cadf06cbdd0
#
_entry.id   70fb6030a338d32e39611cadf06cbdd0
#
_cell.length_a   1.000
_cell.length_b   1.000
_cell.length_c   1.000
_cell.angle_alpha   90.00
_cell.angle_beta   90.00
_cell.angle_gamma   90.00
#
_symmetry.space_group_name_H-M   'P 1'
#
loop_
_entity.id
_entity.type
_entity.pdbx_description
1 polymer ?
#
loop_
_entity_poly.entity_id
_entity_poly.type
_entity_poly.pdbx_seq_one_letter_code
_entity_poly.pdbx_strand_id
1 'polypeptide(L)'
;MSGYLAHYGEGQEQREKRIRRVVTAGLIVAGVLGLYLLTFKTPILERYIRVVQIWKNHAAEKRVALFLDLLGKRDYKAAYALWGCTDEKPCRDYPFRNFMEDWGPKSSQSAGETFQTTRSRSCGSGVILTVNSGTREEKLWAEKDGLTLGFSPYPGCPAGL
;
A
#
# COMPACT_ATOMS: atom_id res chain seq x y z
N MET A 1 17.94 -59.27 47.00
CA MET A 1 17.37 -57.89 46.81
C MET A 1 17.85 -57.31 45.48
N SER A 2 17.55 -57.89 44.32
CA SER A 2 18.10 -57.43 43.04
C SER A 2 17.04 -57.25 41.92
N GLY A 3 15.74 -57.40 42.22
CA GLY A 3 14.72 -57.36 41.22
C GLY A 3 14.00 -56.04 41.03
N TYR A 4 14.16 -55.06 41.95
CA TYR A 4 13.39 -53.80 41.92
C TYR A 4 13.99 -52.75 40.97
N LEU A 5 15.27 -52.78 40.70
CA LEU A 5 15.95 -51.81 39.83
C LEU A 5 15.80 -52.13 38.33
N ALA A 6 15.58 -53.37 37.96
CA ALA A 6 15.39 -53.78 36.55
C ALA A 6 14.05 -53.27 35.97
N HIS A 7 13.01 -53.25 36.79
CA HIS A 7 11.68 -52.80 36.36
C HIS A 7 11.56 -51.27 36.16
N TYR A 8 12.44 -50.49 36.78
CA TYR A 8 12.41 -49.02 36.65
C TYR A 8 13.06 -48.55 35.32
N GLY A 9 13.97 -49.29 34.76
CA GLY A 9 14.65 -48.99 33.51
C GLY A 9 13.79 -49.17 32.26
N GLU A 10 13.00 -50.24 32.22
CA GLU A 10 12.13 -50.55 31.06
C GLU A 10 11.03 -49.50 30.81
N GLY A 11 10.45 -48.92 31.86
CA GLY A 11 9.45 -47.89 31.77
C GLY A 11 9.98 -46.55 31.24
N GLN A 12 11.25 -46.23 31.55
CA GLN A 12 11.88 -45.00 31.05
C GLN A 12 12.26 -45.10 29.56
N GLU A 13 12.80 -46.24 29.15
CA GLU A 13 13.16 -46.49 27.74
C GLU A 13 11.94 -46.46 26.82
N GLN A 14 10.79 -46.97 27.26
CA GLN A 14 9.55 -46.93 26.52
C GLN A 14 9.00 -45.49 26.44
N ARG A 15 9.13 -44.70 27.50
CA ARG A 15 8.75 -43.27 27.49
C ARG A 15 9.61 -42.44 26.54
N GLU A 16 10.93 -42.64 26.56
CA GLU A 16 11.84 -41.94 25.66
C GLU A 16 11.58 -42.30 24.19
N LYS A 17 11.33 -43.56 23.89
CA LYS A 17 10.94 -44.04 22.53
C LYS A 17 9.61 -43.43 22.07
N ARG A 18 8.64 -43.28 22.97
CA ARG A 18 7.39 -42.58 22.65
C ARG A 18 7.61 -41.10 22.42
N ILE A 19 8.35 -40.42 23.28
CA ILE A 19 8.63 -38.98 23.16
C ILE A 19 9.35 -38.72 21.82
N ARG A 20 10.41 -39.50 21.53
CA ARG A 20 11.13 -39.38 20.25
C ARG A 20 10.18 -39.55 19.04
N ARG A 21 9.31 -40.55 19.05
CA ARG A 21 8.34 -40.77 17.94
C ARG A 21 7.36 -39.60 17.80
N VAL A 22 6.83 -39.06 18.89
CA VAL A 22 5.92 -37.92 18.87
C VAL A 22 6.62 -36.68 18.37
N VAL A 23 7.84 -36.42 18.84
CA VAL A 23 8.63 -35.24 18.39
C VAL A 23 8.99 -35.37 16.90
N THR A 24 9.44 -36.58 16.46
CA THR A 24 9.75 -36.78 15.04
C THR A 24 8.53 -36.66 14.15
N ALA A 25 7.37 -37.19 14.56
CA ALA A 25 6.11 -37.04 13.83
C ALA A 25 5.69 -35.55 13.78
N GLY A 26 5.81 -34.81 14.88
CA GLY A 26 5.55 -33.38 14.94
C GLY A 26 6.41 -32.56 13.98
N LEU A 27 7.71 -32.87 13.93
CA LEU A 27 8.65 -32.20 13.01
C LEU A 27 8.33 -32.51 11.54
N ILE A 28 7.94 -33.75 11.22
CA ILE A 28 7.53 -34.13 9.86
C ILE A 28 6.26 -33.37 9.45
N VAL A 29 5.27 -33.32 10.32
CA VAL A 29 4.00 -32.60 10.06
C VAL A 29 4.28 -31.10 9.88
N ALA A 30 5.11 -30.50 10.73
CA ALA A 30 5.50 -29.10 10.61
C ALA A 30 6.28 -28.82 9.31
N GLY A 31 7.19 -29.72 8.91
CA GLY A 31 7.92 -29.66 7.66
C GLY A 31 7.01 -29.76 6.43
N VAL A 32 6.07 -30.69 6.41
CA VAL A 32 5.09 -30.85 5.33
C VAL A 32 4.16 -29.63 5.24
N LEU A 33 3.70 -29.11 6.39
CA LEU A 33 2.87 -27.91 6.44
C LEU A 33 3.64 -26.68 5.95
N GLY A 34 4.91 -26.54 6.35
CA GLY A 34 5.77 -25.46 5.87
C GLY A 34 6.01 -25.54 4.37
N LEU A 35 6.29 -26.73 3.84
CA LEU A 35 6.44 -26.95 2.40
C LEU A 35 5.15 -26.68 1.63
N TYR A 36 4.01 -27.11 2.18
CA TYR A 36 2.70 -26.80 1.63
C TYR A 36 2.43 -25.29 1.56
N LEU A 37 2.74 -24.54 2.61
CA LEU A 37 2.60 -23.08 2.64
C LEU A 37 3.56 -22.37 1.67
N LEU A 38 4.74 -22.92 1.42
CA LEU A 38 5.72 -22.37 0.48
C LEU A 38 5.38 -22.68 -0.98
N THR A 39 4.86 -23.87 -1.27
CA THR A 39 4.58 -24.31 -2.65
C THR A 39 3.20 -23.86 -3.15
N PHE A 40 2.22 -23.84 -2.29
CA PHE A 40 0.90 -23.28 -2.61
C PHE A 40 0.93 -21.79 -2.27
N LYS A 41 1.19 -20.93 -3.27
CA LYS A 41 0.77 -19.53 -3.23
C LYS A 41 -0.73 -19.54 -2.97
N THR A 42 -1.11 -19.47 -1.69
CA THR A 42 -2.50 -19.65 -1.30
C THR A 42 -3.33 -18.57 -1.99
N PRO A 43 -4.41 -18.91 -2.69
CA PRO A 43 -5.30 -17.93 -3.35
C PRO A 43 -5.84 -16.90 -2.35
N ILE A 44 -5.75 -17.19 -1.06
CA ILE A 44 -6.08 -16.30 0.06
C ILE A 44 -5.12 -15.10 0.10
N LEU A 45 -3.82 -15.32 -0.05
CA LEU A 45 -2.82 -14.23 -0.02
C LEU A 45 -2.98 -13.28 -1.21
N GLU A 46 -3.20 -13.83 -2.41
CA GLU A 46 -3.47 -13.00 -3.60
C GLU A 46 -4.77 -12.21 -3.46
N ARG A 47 -5.81 -12.85 -2.89
CA ARG A 47 -7.08 -12.17 -2.62
C ARG A 47 -6.90 -11.06 -1.58
N TYR A 48 -6.13 -11.30 -0.52
CA TYR A 48 -5.82 -10.29 0.50
C TYR A 48 -5.04 -9.10 -0.09
N ILE A 49 -3.98 -9.37 -0.86
CA ILE A 49 -3.19 -8.33 -1.53
C ILE A 49 -4.09 -7.50 -2.47
N ARG A 50 -4.97 -8.14 -3.24
CA ARG A 50 -5.90 -7.46 -4.14
C ARG A 50 -6.87 -6.55 -3.38
N VAL A 51 -7.44 -7.01 -2.28
CA VAL A 51 -8.33 -6.21 -1.43
C VAL A 51 -7.61 -5.00 -0.87
N VAL A 52 -6.41 -5.17 -0.32
CA VAL A 52 -5.59 -4.07 0.20
C VAL A 52 -5.26 -3.04 -0.89
N GLN A 53 -4.96 -3.50 -2.10
CA GLN A 53 -4.71 -2.60 -3.25
C GLN A 53 -5.96 -1.79 -3.64
N ILE A 54 -7.14 -2.42 -3.66
CA ILE A 54 -8.41 -1.72 -3.92
C ILE A 54 -8.63 -0.62 -2.88
N TRP A 55 -8.43 -0.92 -1.60
CA TRP A 55 -8.58 0.06 -0.52
C TRP A 55 -7.60 1.23 -0.65
N LYS A 56 -6.33 0.96 -0.95
CA LYS A 56 -5.31 2.01 -1.14
C LYS A 56 -5.62 2.88 -2.37
N ASN A 57 -6.09 2.31 -3.45
CA ASN A 57 -6.52 3.07 -4.62
C ASN A 57 -7.71 3.98 -4.29
N HIS A 58 -8.70 3.46 -3.56
CA HIS A 58 -9.87 4.24 -3.16
C HIS A 58 -9.50 5.40 -2.20
N ALA A 59 -8.55 5.19 -1.29
CA ALA A 59 -8.02 6.25 -0.45
C ALA A 59 -7.32 7.35 -1.27
N ALA A 60 -6.53 6.96 -2.28
CA ALA A 60 -5.90 7.89 -3.21
C ALA A 60 -6.93 8.70 -4.04
N GLU A 61 -7.98 8.04 -4.52
CA GLU A 61 -9.08 8.69 -5.24
C GLU A 61 -9.79 9.72 -4.37
N LYS A 62 -10.11 9.37 -3.12
CA LYS A 62 -10.69 10.31 -2.15
C LYS A 62 -9.76 11.50 -1.87
N ARG A 63 -8.46 11.25 -1.80
CA ARG A 63 -7.47 12.32 -1.56
C ARG A 63 -7.42 13.30 -2.71
N VAL A 64 -7.42 12.80 -3.95
CA VAL A 64 -7.47 13.66 -5.15
C VAL A 64 -8.84 14.37 -5.27
N ALA A 65 -9.94 13.69 -4.97
CA ALA A 65 -11.26 14.35 -4.95
C ALA A 65 -11.30 15.51 -3.94
N LEU A 66 -10.73 15.32 -2.74
CA LEU A 66 -10.58 16.41 -1.77
C LEU A 66 -9.73 17.56 -2.31
N PHE A 67 -8.61 17.24 -2.96
CA PHE A 67 -7.76 18.25 -3.60
C PHE A 67 -8.53 19.09 -4.62
N LEU A 68 -9.27 18.45 -5.50
CA LEU A 68 -10.06 19.13 -6.52
C LEU A 68 -11.21 19.97 -5.91
N ASP A 69 -11.84 19.48 -4.85
CA ASP A 69 -12.87 20.23 -4.10
C ASP A 69 -12.29 21.49 -3.45
N LEU A 70 -11.08 21.39 -2.85
CA LEU A 70 -10.38 22.54 -2.27
C LEU A 70 -9.99 23.57 -3.34
N LEU A 71 -9.54 23.13 -4.52
CA LEU A 71 -9.29 24.03 -5.64
C LEU A 71 -10.58 24.73 -6.09
N GLY A 72 -11.68 24.00 -6.20
CA GLY A 72 -13.00 24.58 -6.52
C GLY A 72 -13.47 25.61 -5.49
N LYS A 73 -13.16 25.39 -4.21
CA LYS A 73 -13.42 26.34 -3.11
C LYS A 73 -12.41 27.48 -3.02
N ARG A 74 -11.38 27.47 -3.86
CA ARG A 74 -10.25 28.41 -3.85
C ARG A 74 -9.43 28.38 -2.55
N ASP A 75 -9.47 27.27 -1.81
CA ASP A 75 -8.65 27.06 -0.63
C ASP A 75 -7.30 26.46 -1.04
N TYR A 76 -6.48 27.30 -1.68
CA TYR A 76 -5.20 26.89 -2.23
C TYR A 76 -4.19 26.49 -1.16
N LYS A 77 -4.29 27.03 0.07
CA LYS A 77 -3.38 26.64 1.16
C LYS A 77 -3.69 25.22 1.66
N ALA A 78 -4.96 24.92 1.86
CA ALA A 78 -5.37 23.57 2.23
C ALA A 78 -5.07 22.56 1.09
N ALA A 79 -5.27 22.94 -0.17
CA ALA A 79 -4.89 22.14 -1.32
C ALA A 79 -3.38 21.87 -1.37
N TYR A 80 -2.55 22.89 -1.12
CA TYR A 80 -1.10 22.75 -1.07
C TYR A 80 -0.62 21.86 0.08
N ALA A 81 -1.33 21.88 1.22
CA ALA A 81 -1.01 20.99 2.33
C ALA A 81 -1.18 19.49 1.98
N LEU A 82 -2.03 19.16 1.00
CA LEU A 82 -2.16 17.77 0.53
C LEU A 82 -0.91 17.28 -0.23
N TRP A 83 -0.06 18.19 -0.68
CA TRP A 83 1.26 17.90 -1.28
C TRP A 83 2.36 17.70 -0.22
N GLY A 84 1.99 17.68 1.06
CA GLY A 84 2.94 17.57 2.17
C GLY A 84 3.66 18.88 2.48
N CYS A 85 3.21 19.99 1.94
CA CYS A 85 3.84 21.30 2.01
C CYS A 85 2.93 22.28 2.75
N THR A 86 3.47 23.03 3.70
CA THR A 86 2.73 24.06 4.45
C THR A 86 3.55 25.36 4.49
N ASP A 87 2.93 26.46 4.95
CA ASP A 87 3.66 27.71 5.18
C ASP A 87 4.82 27.52 6.17
N GLU A 88 4.64 26.63 7.18
CA GLU A 88 5.67 26.31 8.18
C GLU A 88 6.73 25.35 7.66
N LYS A 89 6.34 24.47 6.75
CA LYS A 89 7.20 23.47 6.11
C LYS A 89 7.05 23.55 4.59
N PRO A 90 7.64 24.56 3.94
CA PRO A 90 7.53 24.72 2.50
C PRO A 90 8.31 23.62 1.77
N CYS A 91 7.77 23.14 0.68
CA CYS A 91 8.48 22.21 -0.21
C CYS A 91 9.55 22.96 -0.99
N ARG A 92 10.79 22.49 -0.90
CA ARG A 92 11.94 23.11 -1.57
C ARG A 92 11.79 23.09 -3.09
N ASP A 93 11.37 21.96 -3.64
CA ASP A 93 11.33 21.74 -5.09
C ASP A 93 10.01 22.21 -5.72
N TYR A 94 8.98 22.45 -4.90
CA TYR A 94 7.68 22.91 -5.33
C TYR A 94 7.10 23.96 -4.35
N PRO A 95 7.62 25.19 -4.37
CA PRO A 95 7.16 26.26 -3.48
C PRO A 95 5.73 26.68 -3.80
N PHE A 96 5.03 27.28 -2.83
CA PHE A 96 3.63 27.69 -2.97
C PHE A 96 3.39 28.63 -4.16
N ARG A 97 4.38 29.44 -4.54
CA ARG A 97 4.30 30.29 -5.75
C ARG A 97 4.11 29.45 -7.00
N ASN A 98 4.89 28.38 -7.19
CA ASN A 98 4.78 27.50 -8.35
C ASN A 98 3.43 26.75 -8.32
N PHE A 99 3.00 26.34 -7.12
CA PHE A 99 1.67 25.77 -6.95
C PHE A 99 0.56 26.72 -7.41
N MET A 100 0.69 28.03 -7.09
CA MET A 100 -0.28 29.05 -7.53
C MET A 100 -0.18 29.36 -9.04
N GLU A 101 0.95 29.17 -9.66
CA GLU A 101 1.12 29.28 -11.11
C GLU A 101 0.41 28.11 -11.83
N ASP A 102 0.51 26.88 -11.27
CA ASP A 102 -0.10 25.69 -11.85
C ASP A 102 -1.60 25.56 -11.53
N TRP A 103 -2.00 25.81 -10.30
CA TRP A 103 -3.35 25.52 -9.78
C TRP A 103 -4.13 26.76 -9.33
N GLY A 104 -3.53 27.92 -9.36
CA GLY A 104 -4.16 29.17 -8.91
C GLY A 104 -5.17 29.72 -9.90
N PRO A 105 -5.87 30.82 -9.56
CA PRO A 105 -7.00 31.34 -10.33
C PRO A 105 -6.62 31.89 -11.71
N LYS A 106 -5.33 32.12 -11.95
CA LYS A 106 -4.80 32.57 -13.25
C LYS A 106 -4.16 31.44 -14.05
N SER A 107 -4.14 30.22 -13.51
CA SER A 107 -3.60 29.08 -14.22
C SER A 107 -4.52 28.70 -15.36
N SER A 108 -3.98 28.13 -16.41
CA SER A 108 -4.74 27.55 -17.52
C SER A 108 -5.67 26.42 -17.08
N GLN A 109 -5.46 25.90 -15.87
CA GLN A 109 -6.21 24.78 -15.30
C GLN A 109 -7.43 25.21 -14.48
N SER A 110 -7.51 26.49 -14.07
CA SER A 110 -8.56 26.99 -13.16
C SER A 110 -9.68 27.76 -13.84
N ALA A 111 -9.64 27.97 -15.13
CA ALA A 111 -10.59 28.79 -15.87
C ALA A 111 -11.96 28.13 -16.00
N GLY A 112 -12.70 28.00 -14.88
CA GLY A 112 -14.13 27.67 -14.88
C GLY A 112 -14.46 26.19 -15.15
N GLU A 113 -13.51 25.29 -15.08
CA GLU A 113 -13.66 23.91 -15.48
C GLU A 113 -13.92 22.97 -14.30
N THR A 114 -14.83 22.04 -14.52
CA THR A 114 -15.11 20.98 -13.57
C THR A 114 -14.03 19.91 -13.67
N PHE A 115 -13.19 19.79 -12.64
CA PHE A 115 -12.20 18.73 -12.57
C PHE A 115 -12.87 17.37 -12.34
N GLN A 116 -12.49 16.38 -13.12
CA GLN A 116 -12.99 15.02 -12.96
C GLN A 116 -11.80 14.02 -12.99
N THR A 117 -11.81 13.12 -12.03
CA THR A 117 -10.89 11.97 -12.06
C THR A 117 -11.44 10.93 -13.03
N THR A 118 -10.73 10.66 -14.11
CA THR A 118 -11.18 9.75 -15.16
C THR A 118 -10.61 8.35 -15.05
N ARG A 119 -9.43 8.22 -14.48
CA ARG A 119 -8.74 6.94 -14.35
C ARG A 119 -7.84 6.92 -13.11
N SER A 120 -7.83 5.77 -12.42
CA SER A 120 -6.84 5.48 -11.38
C SER A 120 -6.09 4.18 -11.72
N ARG A 121 -4.79 4.16 -11.49
CA ARG A 121 -3.94 2.98 -11.73
C ARG A 121 -2.89 2.86 -10.64
N SER A 122 -2.89 1.72 -9.96
CA SER A 122 -1.84 1.37 -9.00
C SER A 122 -0.49 1.22 -9.70
N CYS A 123 0.56 1.79 -9.14
CA CYS A 123 1.91 1.76 -9.71
C CYS A 123 2.94 1.83 -8.58
N GLY A 124 3.63 0.73 -8.31
CA GLY A 124 4.64 0.67 -7.25
C GLY A 124 4.12 1.18 -5.90
N SER A 125 4.82 2.15 -5.31
CA SER A 125 4.47 2.78 -4.02
C SER A 125 3.31 3.77 -4.08
N GLY A 126 2.80 4.09 -5.28
CA GLY A 126 1.73 5.08 -5.44
C GLY A 126 0.61 4.65 -6.37
N VAL A 127 -0.28 5.59 -6.60
CA VAL A 127 -1.40 5.50 -7.54
C VAL A 127 -1.31 6.67 -8.50
N ILE A 128 -1.33 6.39 -9.80
CA ILE A 128 -1.45 7.42 -10.84
C ILE A 128 -2.94 7.70 -11.06
N LEU A 129 -3.34 8.95 -10.88
CA LEU A 129 -4.70 9.40 -11.13
C LEU A 129 -4.68 10.39 -12.29
N THR A 130 -5.50 10.11 -13.29
CA THR A 130 -5.71 11.02 -14.42
C THR A 130 -6.86 11.94 -14.09
N VAL A 131 -6.60 13.23 -14.12
CA VAL A 131 -7.57 14.30 -13.88
C VAL A 131 -7.75 15.09 -15.15
N ASN A 132 -8.99 15.25 -15.59
CA ASN A 132 -9.32 16.08 -16.74
C ASN A 132 -9.88 17.43 -16.26
N SER A 133 -9.34 18.48 -16.84
CA SER A 133 -9.80 19.84 -16.71
C SER A 133 -10.15 20.36 -18.11
N GLY A 134 -11.41 20.15 -18.52
CA GLY A 134 -11.89 20.50 -19.85
C GLY A 134 -11.07 19.90 -20.98
N THR A 135 -10.15 20.67 -21.55
CA THR A 135 -9.32 20.22 -22.68
C THR A 135 -8.00 19.60 -22.29
N ARG A 136 -7.62 19.63 -21.00
CA ARG A 136 -6.30 19.19 -20.53
C ARG A 136 -6.39 17.99 -19.62
N GLU A 137 -5.49 17.03 -19.84
CA GLU A 137 -5.29 15.86 -19.01
C GLU A 137 -4.04 16.04 -18.15
N GLU A 138 -4.20 16.00 -16.82
CA GLU A 138 -3.09 16.01 -15.88
C GLU A 138 -3.00 14.68 -15.13
N LYS A 139 -1.76 14.25 -14.83
CA LYS A 139 -1.51 13.02 -14.09
C LYS A 139 -0.96 13.33 -12.72
N LEU A 140 -1.74 13.03 -11.71
CA LEU A 140 -1.36 13.16 -10.33
C LEU A 140 -0.84 11.83 -9.78
N TRP A 141 0.08 11.92 -8.87
CA TRP A 141 0.60 10.82 -8.08
C TRP A 141 0.07 10.95 -6.66
N ALA A 142 -0.44 9.86 -6.10
CA ALA A 142 -0.76 9.76 -4.68
C ALA A 142 0.05 8.62 -4.06
N GLU A 143 0.88 8.94 -3.09
CA GLU A 143 1.61 7.95 -2.30
C GLU A 143 0.64 7.03 -1.55
N LYS A 144 0.89 5.71 -1.54
CA LYS A 144 -0.01 4.74 -0.88
C LYS A 144 0.04 4.81 0.64
N ASP A 145 1.16 5.19 1.21
CA ASP A 145 1.34 5.15 2.65
C ASP A 145 1.06 6.50 3.33
N GLY A 146 1.48 7.61 2.73
CA GLY A 146 1.29 8.97 3.26
C GLY A 146 0.12 9.72 2.64
N LEU A 147 -0.45 9.23 1.54
CA LEU A 147 -1.44 9.93 0.72
C LEU A 147 -1.01 11.35 0.31
N THR A 148 0.30 11.57 0.24
CA THR A 148 0.88 12.82 -0.26
C THR A 148 0.68 12.89 -1.76
N LEU A 149 0.23 14.03 -2.25
CA LEU A 149 0.03 14.26 -3.67
C LEU A 149 1.28 14.85 -4.33
N GLY A 150 1.39 14.65 -5.63
CA GLY A 150 2.42 15.21 -6.49
C GLY A 150 2.05 15.05 -7.96
N PHE A 151 2.86 15.59 -8.85
CA PHE A 151 2.78 15.25 -10.26
C PHE A 151 3.27 13.82 -10.47
N SER A 152 2.64 13.11 -11.39
CA SER A 152 3.08 11.74 -11.69
C SER A 152 4.48 11.75 -12.30
N PRO A 153 5.44 11.00 -11.74
CA PRO A 153 6.78 10.88 -12.32
C PRO A 153 6.78 10.05 -13.62
N TYR A 154 5.65 9.40 -13.91
CA TYR A 154 5.51 8.53 -15.06
C TYR A 154 4.32 8.94 -15.94
N PRO A 155 4.44 8.92 -17.26
CA PRO A 155 3.32 9.11 -18.17
C PRO A 155 2.32 7.93 -18.11
N GLY A 156 2.76 6.80 -17.62
CA GLY A 156 2.01 5.56 -17.34
C GLY A 156 2.85 4.64 -16.48
N CYS A 157 2.25 3.69 -15.79
CA CYS A 157 3.00 2.76 -14.95
C CYS A 157 3.95 1.91 -15.79
N PRO A 158 5.28 1.95 -15.55
CA PRO A 158 6.24 1.08 -16.24
C PRO A 158 5.94 -0.40 -15.98
N ALA A 159 6.29 -1.24 -16.94
CA ALA A 159 6.20 -2.69 -16.75
C ALA A 159 7.20 -3.13 -15.68
N GLY A 160 6.72 -3.82 -14.64
CA GLY A 160 7.56 -4.34 -13.54
C GLY A 160 7.49 -3.54 -12.23
N LEU A 161 6.71 -2.46 -12.16
CA LEU A 161 6.39 -1.74 -10.91
C LEU A 161 5.03 -2.13 -10.33
#